data_7aeed94fd307dbc3271ae0856d0d8530
#
_entry.id   7aeed94fd307dbc3271ae0856d0d8530
#
_cell.length_a   1.000
_cell.length_b   1.000
_cell.length_c   1.000
_cell.angle_alpha   90.00
_cell.angle_beta   90.00
_cell.angle_gamma   90.00
#
_symmetry.space_group_name_H-M   'P 1'
#
loop_
_entity.id
_entity.type
_entity.pdbx_description
1 polymer ?
#
loop_
_entity_poly.entity_id
_entity_poly.type
_entity_poly.pdbx_seq_one_letter_code
_entity_poly.pdbx_strand_id
1 'polypeptide(L)'
;DNTSIENQKAIISDYVATYFPQAKLTLYEDRDRSGYTFEQREGYQQMRPKLFSGESQILIIKDFSRFSRRNSLGLLELETLRDAGGRIISINDGIDYPTKDDWMLIQFKFLMNEMPVTDTSKKIKAIIQHRQKNGEWVCAVPYGYRMINTKEMVYEVDPPAAEVVREIFALYNSGWGYKRIANHLTDKGIPTPRANEIAWKEAQGRQTRLKSKAEWSIISVSSILCNDFYVGTLRQKKYTRANINGKDKRLDEDEHIVIENAHTPIIDARTFAYTQEQLKLRSRSNYRGEKKYATDYSGFLYCGDCGAPMFSMSRPDLAPAYTCGTYHRRGRKGCTSHHVRVDKLDELLKASGLSKNMLSH
;
A
#
# COMPACT_ATOMS: atom_id res chain seq x y z
N ASP A 1 -16.87 14.96 -5.09
CA ASP A 1 -17.80 14.80 -6.23
C ASP A 1 -19.09 14.06 -5.87
N ASN A 2 -19.82 14.53 -4.84
CA ASN A 2 -21.12 13.96 -4.46
C ASN A 2 -22.16 14.09 -5.58
N THR A 3 -22.10 15.14 -6.39
CA THR A 3 -23.07 15.45 -7.45
C THR A 3 -23.17 14.35 -8.53
N SER A 4 -22.06 13.66 -8.85
CA SER A 4 -22.05 12.60 -9.87
C SER A 4 -22.76 11.31 -9.41
N ILE A 5 -22.64 10.95 -8.13
CA ILE A 5 -23.28 9.75 -7.57
C ILE A 5 -24.78 10.01 -7.40
N GLU A 6 -25.16 11.18 -6.88
CA GLU A 6 -26.57 11.53 -6.71
C GLU A 6 -27.30 11.59 -8.05
N ASN A 7 -26.66 12.13 -9.11
CA ASN A 7 -27.23 12.09 -10.46
C ASN A 7 -27.39 10.65 -11.00
N GLN A 8 -26.48 9.74 -10.67
CA GLN A 8 -26.61 8.33 -11.06
C GLN A 8 -27.79 7.66 -10.36
N LYS A 9 -27.95 7.92 -9.05
CA LYS A 9 -29.09 7.41 -8.27
C LYS A 9 -30.42 7.94 -8.83
N ALA A 10 -30.51 9.21 -9.13
CA ALA A 10 -31.70 9.82 -9.70
C ALA A 10 -32.10 9.15 -11.04
N ILE A 11 -31.13 9.00 -11.97
CA ILE A 11 -31.38 8.35 -13.27
C ILE A 11 -31.88 6.91 -13.08
N ILE A 12 -31.26 6.13 -12.16
CA ILE A 12 -31.67 4.76 -11.90
C ILE A 12 -33.06 4.72 -11.26
N SER A 13 -33.34 5.59 -10.28
CA SER A 13 -34.63 5.65 -9.60
C SER A 13 -35.77 6.03 -10.56
N ASP A 14 -35.57 7.01 -11.42
CA ASP A 14 -36.52 7.43 -12.43
C ASP A 14 -36.79 6.32 -13.44
N TYR A 15 -35.74 5.61 -13.88
CA TYR A 15 -35.86 4.48 -14.78
C TYR A 15 -36.68 3.35 -14.14
N VAL A 16 -36.39 2.99 -12.88
CA VAL A 16 -37.13 1.94 -12.16
C VAL A 16 -38.59 2.36 -11.94
N ALA A 17 -38.86 3.59 -11.54
CA ALA A 17 -40.23 4.09 -11.37
C ALA A 17 -41.02 4.01 -12.66
N THR A 18 -40.38 4.26 -13.81
CA THR A 18 -41.05 4.23 -15.12
C THR A 18 -41.28 2.82 -15.66
N TYR A 19 -40.26 1.97 -15.60
CA TYR A 19 -40.31 0.67 -16.28
C TYR A 19 -40.57 -0.53 -15.35
N PHE A 20 -40.37 -0.35 -14.03
CA PHE A 20 -40.54 -1.40 -13.01
C PHE A 20 -41.25 -0.87 -11.76
N PRO A 21 -42.46 -0.27 -11.86
CA PRO A 21 -43.10 0.46 -10.76
C PRO A 21 -43.40 -0.37 -9.52
N GLN A 22 -43.47 -1.70 -9.67
CA GLN A 22 -43.72 -2.63 -8.55
C GLN A 22 -42.43 -3.28 -8.01
N ALA A 23 -41.28 -2.98 -8.58
CA ALA A 23 -40.02 -3.59 -8.15
C ALA A 23 -39.49 -2.94 -6.87
N LYS A 24 -38.89 -3.75 -6.01
CA LYS A 24 -38.13 -3.25 -4.84
C LYS A 24 -36.74 -2.82 -5.30
N LEU A 25 -36.45 -1.53 -5.23
CA LEU A 25 -35.15 -0.98 -5.54
C LEU A 25 -34.24 -0.99 -4.30
N THR A 26 -33.03 -1.54 -4.42
CA THR A 26 -31.96 -1.43 -3.43
C THR A 26 -30.75 -0.78 -4.09
N LEU A 27 -30.26 0.32 -3.53
CA LEU A 27 -29.14 1.10 -4.06
C LEU A 27 -27.83 0.69 -3.37
N TYR A 28 -26.79 0.47 -4.16
CA TYR A 28 -25.42 0.23 -3.70
C TYR A 28 -24.50 1.28 -4.32
N GLU A 29 -23.56 1.79 -3.52
CA GLU A 29 -22.64 2.81 -4.01
C GLU A 29 -21.19 2.51 -3.61
N ASP A 30 -20.27 2.84 -4.50
CA ASP A 30 -18.83 2.76 -4.27
C ASP A 30 -18.23 4.17 -4.43
N ARG A 31 -17.91 4.83 -3.32
CA ARG A 31 -17.33 6.19 -3.33
C ARG A 31 -15.82 6.12 -3.50
N ASP A 32 -15.26 6.98 -4.36
CA ASP A 32 -13.81 7.13 -4.56
C ASP A 32 -13.06 5.82 -4.90
N ARG A 33 -13.75 4.86 -5.56
CA ARG A 33 -13.16 3.60 -5.98
C ARG A 33 -12.97 3.52 -7.49
N SER A 34 -11.87 2.88 -7.87
CA SER A 34 -11.60 2.62 -9.29
C SER A 34 -12.55 1.57 -9.85
N GLY A 35 -13.16 1.82 -11.00
CA GLY A 35 -13.92 0.80 -11.75
C GLY A 35 -13.05 -0.27 -12.43
N TYR A 36 -11.74 -0.33 -12.14
CA TYR A 36 -10.80 -1.24 -12.78
C TYR A 36 -10.75 -2.63 -12.12
N THR A 37 -11.11 -2.73 -10.83
CA THR A 37 -11.20 -3.99 -10.07
C THR A 37 -12.48 -4.04 -9.25
N PHE A 38 -13.00 -5.24 -8.98
CA PHE A 38 -14.19 -5.45 -8.18
C PHE A 38 -13.89 -5.62 -6.68
N GLU A 39 -12.70 -6.09 -6.32
CA GLU A 39 -12.33 -6.48 -4.96
C GLU A 39 -12.35 -5.32 -3.95
N GLN A 40 -12.09 -4.10 -4.42
CA GLN A 40 -12.02 -2.90 -3.57
C GLN A 40 -13.35 -2.13 -3.51
N ARG A 41 -14.41 -2.65 -4.11
CA ARG A 41 -15.72 -2.01 -4.23
C ARG A 41 -16.69 -2.64 -3.22
N GLU A 42 -16.80 -2.04 -2.05
CA GLU A 42 -17.60 -2.57 -0.93
C GLU A 42 -19.09 -2.71 -1.30
N GLY A 43 -19.67 -1.71 -1.98
CA GLY A 43 -21.05 -1.76 -2.44
C GLY A 43 -21.27 -2.90 -3.44
N TYR A 44 -20.33 -3.12 -4.36
CA TYR A 44 -20.37 -4.23 -5.29
C TYR A 44 -20.27 -5.58 -4.57
N GLN A 45 -19.37 -5.73 -3.61
CA GLN A 45 -19.21 -6.97 -2.85
C GLN A 45 -20.45 -7.33 -2.01
N GLN A 46 -21.19 -6.35 -1.52
CA GLN A 46 -22.45 -6.57 -0.81
C GLN A 46 -23.59 -6.94 -1.75
N MET A 47 -23.63 -6.36 -2.94
CA MET A 47 -24.65 -6.61 -3.96
C MET A 47 -24.46 -7.97 -4.64
N ARG A 48 -23.22 -8.34 -4.97
CA ARG A 48 -22.88 -9.52 -5.77
C ARG A 48 -23.53 -10.83 -5.26
N PRO A 49 -23.42 -11.20 -3.98
CA PRO A 49 -24.05 -12.42 -3.47
C PRO A 49 -25.57 -12.48 -3.69
N LYS A 50 -26.24 -11.34 -3.61
CA LYS A 50 -27.70 -11.24 -3.79
C LYS A 50 -28.14 -11.46 -5.23
N LEU A 51 -27.32 -11.04 -6.19
CA LEU A 51 -27.56 -11.34 -7.61
C LEU A 51 -27.36 -12.83 -7.90
N PHE A 52 -26.30 -13.44 -7.34
CA PHE A 52 -25.98 -14.84 -7.59
C PHE A 52 -26.88 -15.81 -6.83
N SER A 53 -27.48 -15.40 -5.71
CA SER A 53 -28.50 -16.21 -4.99
C SER A 53 -29.91 -16.11 -5.57
N GLY A 54 -30.12 -15.18 -6.53
CA GLY A 54 -31.46 -14.89 -7.08
C GLY A 54 -32.33 -14.03 -6.17
N GLU A 55 -31.82 -13.54 -5.03
CA GLU A 55 -32.52 -12.55 -4.17
C GLU A 55 -32.78 -11.26 -4.93
N SER A 56 -31.82 -10.84 -5.77
CA SER A 56 -31.95 -9.72 -6.71
C SER A 56 -31.87 -10.28 -8.13
N GLN A 57 -32.84 -9.96 -8.97
CA GLN A 57 -32.96 -10.53 -10.32
C GLN A 57 -32.31 -9.64 -11.38
N ILE A 58 -32.28 -8.33 -11.17
CA ILE A 58 -31.84 -7.35 -12.16
C ILE A 58 -30.81 -6.41 -11.53
N LEU A 59 -29.68 -6.26 -12.19
CA LEU A 59 -28.69 -5.20 -11.91
C LEU A 59 -28.93 -4.04 -12.89
N ILE A 60 -29.21 -2.87 -12.37
CA ILE A 60 -29.38 -1.67 -13.18
C ILE A 60 -28.19 -0.73 -12.96
N ILE A 61 -27.56 -0.32 -14.03
CA ILE A 61 -26.41 0.61 -14.04
C ILE A 61 -26.68 1.77 -14.99
N LYS A 62 -26.02 2.90 -14.73
CA LYS A 62 -26.10 4.05 -15.63
C LYS A 62 -25.48 3.73 -17.00
N ASP A 63 -24.26 3.20 -16.99
CA ASP A 63 -23.50 2.79 -18.18
C ASP A 63 -22.43 1.74 -17.79
N PHE A 64 -21.91 0.98 -18.76
CA PHE A 64 -20.92 -0.07 -18.52
C PHE A 64 -19.59 0.44 -17.95
N SER A 65 -19.25 1.72 -18.08
CA SER A 65 -18.05 2.29 -17.45
C SER A 65 -18.15 2.31 -15.92
N ARG A 66 -19.36 2.20 -15.37
CA ARG A 66 -19.64 2.08 -13.93
C ARG A 66 -19.55 0.65 -13.45
N PHE A 67 -19.88 -0.31 -14.33
CA PHE A 67 -19.74 -1.73 -14.02
C PHE A 67 -18.27 -2.14 -13.97
N SER A 68 -17.55 -2.02 -15.09
CA SER A 68 -16.12 -2.28 -15.15
C SER A 68 -15.41 -1.43 -16.21
N ARG A 69 -14.17 -1.01 -15.91
CA ARG A 69 -13.26 -0.39 -16.87
C ARG A 69 -12.20 -1.34 -17.39
N ARG A 70 -12.19 -2.58 -16.91
CA ARG A 70 -11.30 -3.64 -17.38
C ARG A 70 -12.10 -4.64 -18.18
N ASN A 71 -11.81 -4.72 -19.48
CA ASN A 71 -12.55 -5.53 -20.44
C ASN A 71 -12.68 -7.00 -19.98
N SER A 72 -11.54 -7.66 -19.73
CA SER A 72 -11.51 -9.08 -19.38
C SER A 72 -12.31 -9.42 -18.10
N LEU A 73 -12.21 -8.61 -17.05
CA LEU A 73 -12.93 -8.82 -15.80
C LEU A 73 -14.42 -8.52 -15.94
N GLY A 74 -14.75 -7.44 -16.69
CA GLY A 74 -16.14 -7.07 -16.91
C GLY A 74 -16.91 -8.12 -17.69
N LEU A 75 -16.32 -8.66 -18.76
CA LEU A 75 -16.93 -9.72 -19.57
C LEU A 75 -17.10 -11.02 -18.78
N LEU A 76 -16.05 -11.45 -18.06
CA LEU A 76 -16.11 -12.65 -17.21
C LEU A 76 -17.22 -12.54 -16.16
N GLU A 77 -17.33 -11.39 -15.51
CA GLU A 77 -18.35 -11.17 -14.48
C GLU A 77 -19.77 -11.15 -15.07
N LEU A 78 -19.94 -10.59 -16.28
CA LEU A 78 -21.22 -10.62 -16.98
C LEU A 78 -21.63 -12.03 -17.40
N GLU A 79 -20.69 -12.84 -17.89
CA GLU A 79 -20.95 -14.24 -18.21
C GLU A 79 -21.35 -15.01 -16.96
N THR A 80 -20.60 -14.82 -15.86
CA THR A 80 -20.92 -15.46 -14.58
C THR A 80 -22.30 -15.05 -14.06
N LEU A 81 -22.67 -13.77 -14.21
CA LEU A 81 -23.98 -13.26 -13.83
C LEU A 81 -25.10 -13.86 -14.68
N ARG A 82 -24.91 -13.92 -16.01
CA ARG A 82 -25.85 -14.57 -16.93
C ARG A 82 -26.07 -16.03 -16.57
N ASP A 83 -24.99 -16.78 -16.32
CA ASP A 83 -25.03 -18.20 -16.01
C ASP A 83 -25.73 -18.48 -14.66
N ALA A 84 -25.72 -17.50 -13.76
CA ALA A 84 -26.51 -17.51 -12.52
C ALA A 84 -27.98 -17.06 -12.72
N GLY A 85 -28.41 -16.78 -13.95
CA GLY A 85 -29.78 -16.32 -14.25
C GLY A 85 -30.02 -14.83 -14.02
N GLY A 86 -28.96 -14.07 -13.79
CA GLY A 86 -29.01 -12.61 -13.57
C GLY A 86 -29.20 -11.83 -14.87
N ARG A 87 -29.82 -10.65 -14.76
CA ARG A 87 -30.03 -9.70 -15.86
C ARG A 87 -29.38 -8.37 -15.53
N ILE A 88 -28.73 -7.74 -16.51
CA ILE A 88 -28.15 -6.40 -16.38
C ILE A 88 -28.77 -5.42 -17.38
N ILE A 89 -29.14 -4.25 -16.90
CA ILE A 89 -29.65 -3.14 -17.71
C ILE A 89 -28.68 -1.97 -17.60
N SER A 90 -28.14 -1.54 -18.74
CA SER A 90 -27.35 -0.32 -18.87
C SER A 90 -28.18 0.77 -19.54
N ILE A 91 -28.59 1.77 -18.74
CA ILE A 91 -29.57 2.78 -19.19
C ILE A 91 -29.04 3.59 -20.36
N ASN A 92 -27.88 4.24 -20.19
CA ASN A 92 -27.30 5.12 -21.21
C ASN A 92 -26.78 4.36 -22.44
N ASP A 93 -26.45 3.09 -22.29
CA ASP A 93 -26.00 2.25 -23.41
C ASP A 93 -27.17 1.63 -24.17
N GLY A 94 -28.39 1.67 -23.61
CA GLY A 94 -29.59 1.08 -24.19
C GLY A 94 -29.55 -0.46 -24.24
N ILE A 95 -28.76 -1.07 -23.34
CA ILE A 95 -28.52 -2.53 -23.32
C ILE A 95 -29.31 -3.17 -22.21
N ASP A 96 -29.91 -4.34 -22.53
CA ASP A 96 -30.68 -5.18 -21.64
C ASP A 96 -30.27 -6.64 -21.85
N TYR A 97 -29.28 -7.07 -21.10
CA TYR A 97 -28.63 -8.38 -21.29
C TYR A 97 -29.04 -9.38 -20.18
N PRO A 98 -29.32 -10.64 -20.46
CA PRO A 98 -29.28 -11.33 -21.76
C PRO A 98 -30.60 -11.30 -22.55
N THR A 99 -31.54 -10.42 -22.20
CA THR A 99 -32.86 -10.35 -22.85
C THR A 99 -32.77 -10.05 -24.35
N LYS A 100 -31.75 -9.23 -24.72
CA LYS A 100 -31.39 -8.97 -26.11
C LYS A 100 -29.96 -9.50 -26.36
N ASP A 101 -29.71 -10.00 -27.57
CA ASP A 101 -28.39 -10.47 -27.97
C ASP A 101 -27.47 -9.31 -28.37
N ASP A 102 -27.10 -8.54 -27.38
CA ASP A 102 -26.20 -7.37 -27.53
C ASP A 102 -24.75 -7.72 -27.20
N TRP A 103 -24.35 -9.01 -27.21
CA TRP A 103 -23.04 -9.45 -26.73
C TRP A 103 -21.86 -8.76 -27.44
N MET A 104 -21.93 -8.64 -28.77
CA MET A 104 -20.88 -7.95 -29.54
C MET A 104 -20.81 -6.46 -29.15
N LEU A 105 -21.94 -5.79 -28.97
CA LEU A 105 -22.01 -4.41 -28.54
C LEU A 105 -21.43 -4.21 -27.15
N ILE A 106 -21.73 -5.14 -26.23
CA ILE A 106 -21.17 -5.16 -24.86
C ILE A 106 -19.66 -5.27 -24.91
N GLN A 107 -19.09 -6.21 -25.68
CA GLN A 107 -17.64 -6.37 -25.84
C GLN A 107 -17.01 -5.09 -26.37
N PHE A 108 -17.60 -4.46 -27.37
CA PHE A 108 -17.13 -3.20 -27.92
C PHE A 108 -17.17 -2.07 -26.88
N LYS A 109 -18.23 -1.95 -26.10
CA LYS A 109 -18.35 -0.97 -25.01
C LYS A 109 -17.25 -1.15 -23.96
N PHE A 110 -16.95 -2.37 -23.52
CA PHE A 110 -15.86 -2.63 -22.59
C PHE A 110 -14.51 -2.29 -23.18
N LEU A 111 -14.25 -2.61 -24.43
CA LEU A 111 -13.03 -2.24 -25.12
C LEU A 111 -12.86 -0.71 -25.16
N MET A 112 -13.90 0.01 -25.55
CA MET A 112 -13.90 1.47 -25.58
C MET A 112 -13.72 2.11 -24.21
N ASN A 113 -14.25 1.49 -23.15
CA ASN A 113 -14.08 1.96 -21.78
C ASN A 113 -12.65 1.73 -21.25
N GLU A 114 -11.94 0.70 -21.68
CA GLU A 114 -10.57 0.38 -21.28
C GLU A 114 -9.51 1.23 -22.02
N MET A 115 -9.72 1.54 -23.29
CA MET A 115 -8.77 2.29 -24.12
C MET A 115 -8.30 3.63 -23.50
N PRO A 116 -9.17 4.52 -22.99
CA PRO A 116 -8.73 5.78 -22.41
C PRO A 116 -7.86 5.60 -21.17
N VAL A 117 -8.09 4.56 -20.38
CA VAL A 117 -7.33 4.26 -19.15
C VAL A 117 -5.93 3.79 -19.49
N THR A 118 -5.80 2.90 -20.49
CA THR A 118 -4.50 2.39 -20.95
C THR A 118 -3.69 3.47 -21.66
N ASP A 119 -4.32 4.28 -22.51
CA ASP A 119 -3.66 5.39 -23.19
C ASP A 119 -3.16 6.47 -22.21
N THR A 120 -4.00 6.87 -21.26
CA THR A 120 -3.61 7.79 -20.20
C THR A 120 -2.43 7.24 -19.38
N SER A 121 -2.44 5.97 -19.04
CA SER A 121 -1.34 5.33 -18.32
C SER A 121 -0.03 5.36 -19.12
N LYS A 122 -0.08 5.09 -20.43
CA LYS A 122 1.09 5.18 -21.31
C LYS A 122 1.64 6.61 -21.39
N LYS A 123 0.76 7.61 -21.55
CA LYS A 123 1.13 9.03 -21.59
C LYS A 123 1.79 9.48 -20.29
N ILE A 124 1.21 9.14 -19.13
CA ILE A 124 1.77 9.46 -17.82
C ILE A 124 3.15 8.82 -17.65
N LYS A 125 3.31 7.52 -18.00
CA LYS A 125 4.61 6.84 -17.94
C LYS A 125 5.65 7.51 -18.82
N ALA A 126 5.29 7.90 -20.05
CA ALA A 126 6.20 8.59 -20.96
C ALA A 126 6.64 9.96 -20.41
N ILE A 127 5.72 10.75 -19.86
CA ILE A 127 6.02 12.05 -19.21
C ILE A 127 6.95 11.84 -18.02
N ILE A 128 6.64 10.90 -17.12
CA ILE A 128 7.47 10.59 -15.96
C ILE A 128 8.89 10.19 -16.41
N GLN A 129 9.00 9.30 -17.37
CA GLN A 129 10.29 8.85 -17.90
C GLN A 129 11.08 9.98 -18.55
N HIS A 130 10.43 10.86 -19.30
CA HIS A 130 11.05 12.05 -19.89
C HIS A 130 11.61 12.96 -18.78
N ARG A 131 10.81 13.31 -17.78
CA ARG A 131 11.23 14.13 -16.65
C ARG A 131 12.40 13.50 -15.88
N GLN A 132 12.35 12.19 -15.63
CA GLN A 132 13.43 11.46 -14.96
C GLN A 132 14.74 11.51 -15.75
N LYS A 133 14.69 11.36 -17.10
CA LYS A 133 15.87 11.49 -17.96
C LYS A 133 16.44 12.89 -18.00
N ASN A 134 15.61 13.90 -17.82
CA ASN A 134 16.03 15.31 -17.75
C ASN A 134 16.56 15.70 -16.35
N GLY A 135 16.69 14.75 -15.41
CA GLY A 135 17.20 15.03 -14.06
C GLY A 135 16.18 15.60 -13.09
N GLU A 136 14.90 15.60 -13.45
CA GLU A 136 13.86 16.03 -12.53
C GLU A 136 13.53 14.93 -11.52
N TRP A 137 13.45 15.27 -10.23
CA TRP A 137 13.03 14.35 -9.20
C TRP A 137 11.49 14.26 -9.15
N VAL A 138 10.91 13.14 -9.54
CA VAL A 138 9.44 12.98 -9.66
C VAL A 138 8.78 12.29 -8.46
N CYS A 139 9.52 12.06 -7.39
CA CYS A 139 9.05 11.39 -6.17
C CYS A 139 8.99 12.35 -4.97
N ALA A 140 8.49 11.87 -3.83
CA ALA A 140 8.68 12.58 -2.56
C ALA A 140 10.18 12.67 -2.24
N VAL A 141 10.63 13.84 -1.77
CA VAL A 141 12.04 14.01 -1.39
C VAL A 141 12.35 13.24 -0.11
N PRO A 142 13.56 12.67 0.01
CA PRO A 142 13.98 11.99 1.22
C PRO A 142 14.04 12.92 2.44
N TYR A 143 13.94 12.35 3.63
CA TYR A 143 14.15 13.07 4.90
C TYR A 143 15.51 13.77 4.90
N GLY A 144 15.58 15.00 5.38
CA GLY A 144 16.77 15.86 5.26
C GLY A 144 16.69 16.87 4.12
N TYR A 145 15.71 16.68 3.23
CA TYR A 145 15.35 17.64 2.18
C TYR A 145 13.85 17.97 2.28
N ARG A 146 13.48 19.13 1.75
CA ARG A 146 12.08 19.56 1.66
C ARG A 146 11.74 20.09 0.29
N MET A 147 10.54 19.79 -0.16
CA MET A 147 10.01 20.25 -1.45
C MET A 147 9.52 21.70 -1.31
N ILE A 148 10.09 22.59 -2.09
CA ILE A 148 9.72 24.02 -2.11
C ILE A 148 8.65 24.29 -3.16
N ASN A 149 8.85 23.79 -4.36
CA ASN A 149 7.92 23.94 -5.46
C ASN A 149 7.61 22.57 -6.10
N THR A 150 6.36 22.12 -5.93
CA THR A 150 5.93 20.82 -6.46
C THR A 150 5.69 20.82 -7.97
N LYS A 151 5.44 21.99 -8.58
CA LYS A 151 5.24 22.10 -10.03
C LYS A 151 6.57 22.00 -10.78
N GLU A 152 7.57 22.70 -10.29
CA GLU A 152 8.92 22.74 -10.87
C GLU A 152 9.85 21.69 -10.26
N MET A 153 9.36 20.92 -9.27
CA MET A 153 10.11 19.89 -8.55
C MET A 153 11.38 20.43 -7.89
N VAL A 154 11.32 21.68 -7.38
CA VAL A 154 12.42 22.32 -6.65
C VAL A 154 12.41 21.88 -5.20
N TYR A 155 13.55 21.41 -4.72
CA TYR A 155 13.76 21.01 -3.34
C TYR A 155 15.09 21.53 -2.82
N GLU A 156 15.20 21.68 -1.52
CA GLU A 156 16.40 22.17 -0.84
C GLU A 156 16.70 21.33 0.42
N VAL A 157 17.90 21.50 0.95
CA VAL A 157 18.28 20.90 2.24
C VAL A 157 17.44 21.50 3.36
N ASP A 158 16.87 20.65 4.20
CA ASP A 158 16.22 21.01 5.47
C ASP A 158 17.26 20.94 6.60
N PRO A 159 17.83 22.07 7.08
CA PRO A 159 18.99 22.04 7.96
C PRO A 159 18.77 21.21 9.23
N PRO A 160 17.66 21.33 9.99
CA PRO A 160 17.44 20.50 11.18
C PRO A 160 17.35 19.00 10.87
N ALA A 161 16.67 18.62 9.79
CA ALA A 161 16.54 17.22 9.39
C ALA A 161 17.87 16.69 8.80
N ALA A 162 18.64 17.52 8.12
CA ALA A 162 19.95 17.17 7.59
C ALA A 162 20.96 16.84 8.71
N GLU A 163 20.92 17.57 9.84
CA GLU A 163 21.75 17.25 11.02
C GLU A 163 21.43 15.86 11.56
N VAL A 164 20.14 15.49 11.61
CA VAL A 164 19.74 14.14 12.03
C VAL A 164 20.24 13.07 11.05
N VAL A 165 20.25 13.35 9.75
CA VAL A 165 20.82 12.44 8.75
C VAL A 165 22.31 12.26 9.00
N ARG A 166 23.08 13.33 9.24
CA ARG A 166 24.50 13.26 9.56
C ARG A 166 24.75 12.47 10.86
N GLU A 167 23.93 12.69 11.89
CA GLU A 167 23.99 11.94 13.14
C GLU A 167 23.76 10.43 12.91
N ILE A 168 22.79 10.05 12.09
CA ILE A 168 22.52 8.65 11.75
C ILE A 168 23.74 7.99 11.09
N PHE A 169 24.37 8.65 10.12
CA PHE A 169 25.58 8.14 9.46
C PHE A 169 26.77 8.05 10.45
N ALA A 170 26.99 9.06 11.27
CA ALA A 170 28.04 9.06 12.27
C ALA A 170 27.89 7.91 13.30
N LEU A 171 26.68 7.75 13.85
CA LEU A 171 26.39 6.68 14.80
C LEU A 171 26.55 5.29 14.17
N TYR A 172 26.09 5.10 12.92
CA TYR A 172 26.25 3.82 12.23
C TYR A 172 27.74 3.49 11.99
N ASN A 173 28.52 4.46 11.55
CA ASN A 173 29.94 4.33 11.27
C ASN A 173 30.78 4.15 12.57
N SER A 174 30.28 4.60 13.72
CA SER A 174 30.83 4.29 15.04
C SER A 174 30.48 2.92 15.60
N GLY A 175 29.78 2.08 14.79
CA GLY A 175 29.48 0.69 15.17
C GLY A 175 28.06 0.44 15.71
N TRP A 176 27.18 1.45 15.76
CA TRP A 176 25.82 1.24 16.21
C TRP A 176 24.97 0.47 15.19
N GLY A 177 24.07 -0.39 15.70
CA GLY A 177 23.07 -1.06 14.87
C GLY A 177 21.82 -0.20 14.67
N TYR A 178 21.05 -0.46 13.61
CA TYR A 178 19.83 0.28 13.27
C TYR A 178 18.85 0.45 14.42
N LYS A 179 18.64 -0.62 15.22
CA LYS A 179 17.72 -0.59 16.37
C LYS A 179 18.18 0.40 17.44
N ARG A 180 19.48 0.41 17.73
CA ARG A 180 20.06 1.33 18.74
C ARG A 180 19.91 2.78 18.28
N ILE A 181 20.18 3.05 16.99
CA ILE A 181 20.03 4.37 16.39
C ILE A 181 18.55 4.81 16.44
N ALA A 182 17.62 3.96 15.99
CA ALA A 182 16.20 4.28 16.02
C ALA A 182 15.68 4.60 17.44
N ASN A 183 16.09 3.82 18.43
CA ASN A 183 15.74 4.06 19.81
C ASN A 183 16.33 5.36 20.35
N HIS A 184 17.58 5.66 20.02
CA HIS A 184 18.24 6.89 20.40
C HIS A 184 17.53 8.15 19.87
N LEU A 185 17.19 8.15 18.59
CA LEU A 185 16.44 9.25 17.98
C LEU A 185 15.04 9.41 18.61
N THR A 186 14.39 8.30 18.93
CA THR A 186 13.09 8.30 19.62
C THR A 186 13.22 8.84 21.05
N ASP A 187 14.25 8.42 21.80
CA ASP A 187 14.49 8.87 23.17
C ASP A 187 14.86 10.36 23.24
N LYS A 188 15.50 10.90 22.20
CA LYS A 188 15.72 12.33 22.01
C LYS A 188 14.48 13.12 21.61
N GLY A 189 13.34 12.46 21.32
CA GLY A 189 12.13 13.13 20.86
C GLY A 189 12.23 13.69 19.43
N ILE A 190 13.19 13.21 18.62
CA ILE A 190 13.35 13.68 17.24
C ILE A 190 12.19 13.21 16.39
N PRO A 191 11.49 14.13 15.68
CA PRO A 191 10.38 13.77 14.81
C PRO A 191 10.76 12.74 13.76
N THR A 192 9.91 11.74 13.54
CA THR A 192 10.12 10.77 12.47
C THR A 192 10.01 11.44 11.08
N PRO A 193 10.57 10.86 10.01
CA PRO A 193 10.45 11.42 8.66
C PRO A 193 9.02 11.78 8.26
N ARG A 194 8.06 10.92 8.63
CA ARG A 194 6.64 11.17 8.37
C ARG A 194 6.06 12.30 9.23
N ALA A 195 6.47 12.41 10.49
CA ALA A 195 6.05 13.51 11.36
C ALA A 195 6.58 14.84 10.87
N ASN A 196 7.84 14.88 10.43
CA ASN A 196 8.46 16.07 9.83
C ASN A 196 7.73 16.52 8.55
N GLU A 197 7.37 15.58 7.68
CA GLU A 197 6.59 15.84 6.45
C GLU A 197 5.21 16.43 6.77
N ILE A 198 4.52 15.88 7.78
CA ILE A 198 3.20 16.38 8.22
C ILE A 198 3.33 17.80 8.74
N ALA A 199 4.25 18.04 9.67
CA ALA A 199 4.48 19.37 10.25
C ALA A 199 4.81 20.42 9.17
N TRP A 200 5.62 20.05 8.17
CA TRP A 200 5.92 20.92 7.04
C TRP A 200 4.70 21.27 6.19
N LYS A 201 3.82 20.28 5.90
CA LYS A 201 2.58 20.51 5.15
C LYS A 201 1.61 21.39 5.92
N GLU A 202 1.45 21.14 7.22
CA GLU A 202 0.58 21.91 8.10
C GLU A 202 1.05 23.36 8.23
N ALA A 203 2.37 23.60 8.33
CA ALA A 203 2.95 24.94 8.33
C ALA A 203 2.67 25.71 7.04
N GLN A 204 2.39 25.02 5.93
CA GLN A 204 1.96 25.61 4.65
C GLN A 204 0.43 25.73 4.53
N GLY A 205 -0.33 25.46 5.57
CA GLY A 205 -1.80 25.45 5.54
C GLY A 205 -2.43 24.29 4.75
N ARG A 206 -1.64 23.23 4.46
CA ARG A 206 -2.12 22.06 3.71
C ARG A 206 -2.63 21.00 4.68
N GLN A 207 -3.91 20.67 4.60
CA GLN A 207 -4.46 19.54 5.34
C GLN A 207 -3.91 18.22 4.82
N THR A 208 -3.57 17.29 5.73
CA THR A 208 -3.08 15.96 5.38
C THR A 208 -3.85 14.88 6.14
N ARG A 209 -4.16 13.77 5.45
CA ARG A 209 -4.72 12.55 6.05
C ARG A 209 -3.62 11.59 6.55
N LEU A 210 -2.37 11.97 6.41
CA LEU A 210 -1.23 11.14 6.81
C LEU A 210 -1.19 11.02 8.33
N LYS A 211 -0.88 9.82 8.81
CA LYS A 211 -0.66 9.54 10.23
C LYS A 211 0.81 9.18 10.44
N SER A 212 1.42 9.72 11.48
CA SER A 212 2.79 9.38 11.88
C SER A 212 2.80 8.59 13.18
N LYS A 213 3.84 7.77 13.35
CA LYS A 213 4.20 7.19 14.64
C LYS A 213 5.24 8.08 15.30
N ALA A 214 5.22 8.18 16.62
CA ALA A 214 6.22 8.93 17.37
C ALA A 214 7.60 8.25 17.38
N GLU A 215 7.64 6.94 17.14
CA GLU A 215 8.86 6.13 17.23
C GLU A 215 9.55 5.96 15.88
N TRP A 216 10.84 6.17 15.84
CA TRP A 216 11.69 5.82 14.71
C TRP A 216 11.72 4.31 14.47
N SER A 217 11.68 3.91 13.21
CA SER A 217 11.75 2.50 12.82
C SER A 217 13.13 2.11 12.35
N ILE A 218 13.47 0.82 12.51
CA ILE A 218 14.69 0.23 11.94
C ILE A 218 14.72 0.40 10.42
N ILE A 219 13.56 0.32 9.77
CA ILE A 219 13.41 0.47 8.32
C ILE A 219 13.75 1.90 7.88
N SER A 220 13.28 2.92 8.63
CA SER A 220 13.59 4.33 8.32
C SER A 220 15.09 4.59 8.39
N VAL A 221 15.76 4.11 9.45
CA VAL A 221 17.22 4.24 9.58
C VAL A 221 17.96 3.52 8.46
N SER A 222 17.59 2.26 8.19
CA SER A 222 18.20 1.49 7.10
C SER A 222 18.00 2.14 5.74
N SER A 223 16.80 2.66 5.46
CA SER A 223 16.50 3.35 4.20
C SER A 223 17.33 4.61 4.01
N ILE A 224 17.59 5.38 5.09
CA ILE A 224 18.46 6.56 5.05
C ILE A 224 19.89 6.14 4.71
N LEU A 225 20.44 5.16 5.39
CA LEU A 225 21.83 4.72 5.19
C LEU A 225 22.11 4.11 3.81
N CYS A 226 21.08 3.56 3.14
CA CYS A 226 21.21 2.95 1.82
C CYS A 226 20.87 3.89 0.65
N ASN A 227 20.48 5.14 0.92
CA ASN A 227 19.97 6.03 -0.12
C ASN A 227 21.07 6.95 -0.67
N ASP A 228 21.45 6.72 -1.91
CA ASP A 228 22.47 7.51 -2.62
C ASP A 228 22.04 8.96 -2.96
N PHE A 229 20.78 9.31 -2.70
CA PHE A 229 20.31 10.68 -2.77
C PHE A 229 21.10 11.61 -1.83
N TYR A 230 21.56 11.10 -0.69
CA TYR A 230 22.32 11.92 0.29
C TYR A 230 23.71 12.34 -0.16
N VAL A 231 24.23 11.73 -1.21
CA VAL A 231 25.50 12.13 -1.85
C VAL A 231 25.30 12.91 -3.15
N GLY A 232 24.09 13.41 -3.39
CA GLY A 232 23.77 14.19 -4.58
C GLY A 232 23.42 13.37 -5.81
N THR A 233 23.19 12.07 -5.68
CA THR A 233 22.85 11.18 -6.79
C THR A 233 21.33 10.97 -6.89
N LEU A 234 20.76 11.27 -8.05
CA LEU A 234 19.38 10.90 -8.38
C LEU A 234 19.36 9.49 -8.96
N ARG A 235 18.78 8.53 -8.25
CA ARG A 235 18.54 7.19 -8.78
C ARG A 235 17.05 6.92 -8.83
N GLN A 236 16.50 6.92 -10.02
CA GLN A 236 15.09 6.79 -10.31
C GLN A 236 14.79 5.54 -11.14
N LYS A 237 13.52 5.27 -11.45
CA LYS A 237 13.08 4.10 -12.21
C LYS A 237 13.48 2.76 -11.56
N LYS A 238 13.53 2.69 -10.23
CA LYS A 238 13.86 1.46 -9.48
C LYS A 238 12.79 0.37 -9.62
N TYR A 239 11.58 0.75 -9.97
CA TYR A 239 10.42 -0.16 -10.10
C TYR A 239 9.65 0.15 -11.38
N THR A 240 9.04 -0.88 -11.92
CA THR A 240 8.05 -0.77 -13.00
C THR A 240 6.78 -1.52 -12.63
N ARG A 241 5.68 -1.17 -13.31
CA ARG A 241 4.40 -1.85 -13.16
C ARG A 241 3.88 -2.20 -14.53
N ALA A 242 3.78 -3.51 -14.82
CA ALA A 242 3.35 -4.00 -16.12
C ALA A 242 1.89 -3.62 -16.40
N ASN A 243 1.00 -3.88 -15.45
CA ASN A 243 -0.43 -3.66 -15.59
C ASN A 243 -0.92 -2.55 -14.66
N ILE A 244 -2.01 -1.88 -15.02
CA ILE A 244 -2.69 -0.91 -14.16
C ILE A 244 -3.16 -1.66 -12.90
N ASN A 245 -2.89 -1.09 -11.72
CA ASN A 245 -3.12 -1.71 -10.41
C ASN A 245 -2.41 -3.07 -10.18
N GLY A 246 -1.46 -3.43 -11.04
CA GLY A 246 -0.60 -4.60 -10.85
C GLY A 246 0.43 -4.40 -9.73
N LYS A 247 1.15 -5.46 -9.39
CA LYS A 247 2.26 -5.40 -8.43
C LYS A 247 3.46 -4.68 -9.05
N ASP A 248 4.18 -3.93 -8.21
CA ASP A 248 5.45 -3.34 -8.61
C ASP A 248 6.51 -4.43 -8.77
N LYS A 249 7.22 -4.41 -9.90
CA LYS A 249 8.38 -5.24 -10.17
C LYS A 249 9.63 -4.38 -10.01
N ARG A 250 10.58 -4.84 -9.20
CA ARG A 250 11.89 -4.19 -9.10
C ARG A 250 12.65 -4.43 -10.40
N LEU A 251 13.29 -3.38 -10.90
CA LEU A 251 14.19 -3.42 -12.06
C LEU A 251 15.62 -3.66 -11.60
N ASP A 252 16.45 -4.18 -12.50
CA ASP A 252 17.86 -4.35 -12.27
C ASP A 252 18.58 -2.98 -12.26
N GLU A 253 19.75 -2.92 -11.63
CA GLU A 253 20.42 -1.64 -11.38
C GLU A 253 20.87 -0.92 -12.66
N ASP A 254 21.14 -1.64 -13.72
CA ASP A 254 21.49 -1.14 -15.06
C ASP A 254 20.30 -0.49 -15.79
N GLU A 255 19.07 -0.86 -15.42
CA GLU A 255 17.83 -0.24 -15.94
C GLU A 255 17.46 1.06 -15.23
N HIS A 256 18.14 1.38 -14.11
CA HIS A 256 17.87 2.60 -13.35
C HIS A 256 18.34 3.84 -14.12
N ILE A 257 17.65 4.96 -13.91
CA ILE A 257 18.12 6.27 -14.38
C ILE A 257 18.95 6.88 -13.23
N VAL A 258 20.25 7.05 -13.46
CA VAL A 258 21.19 7.56 -12.47
C VAL A 258 21.82 8.84 -12.99
N ILE A 259 21.75 9.90 -12.19
CA ILE A 259 22.38 11.20 -12.48
C ILE A 259 23.16 11.60 -11.24
N GLU A 260 24.47 11.67 -11.38
CA GLU A 260 25.39 12.07 -10.30
C GLU A 260 25.49 13.58 -10.18
N ASN A 261 25.84 14.07 -9.00
CA ASN A 261 26.02 15.51 -8.71
C ASN A 261 24.81 16.38 -9.10
N ALA A 262 23.60 15.84 -8.99
CA ALA A 262 22.39 16.51 -9.42
C ALA A 262 21.88 17.56 -8.41
N HIS A 263 22.30 17.51 -7.15
CA HIS A 263 21.88 18.43 -6.10
C HIS A 263 22.88 18.48 -4.94
N THR A 264 22.70 19.45 -4.04
CA THR A 264 23.56 19.63 -2.86
C THR A 264 23.51 18.40 -1.95
N PRO A 265 24.64 17.71 -1.72
CA PRO A 265 24.70 16.54 -0.85
C PRO A 265 24.61 16.94 0.64
N ILE A 266 24.02 16.05 1.46
CA ILE A 266 24.06 16.15 2.93
C ILE A 266 25.27 15.40 3.49
N ILE A 267 25.66 14.30 2.84
CA ILE A 267 26.75 13.41 3.21
C ILE A 267 27.82 13.45 2.12
N ASP A 268 29.07 13.49 2.49
CA ASP A 268 30.17 13.41 1.54
C ASP A 268 30.34 11.97 0.99
N ALA A 269 30.91 11.88 -0.20
CA ALA A 269 31.05 10.61 -0.92
C ALA A 269 31.89 9.57 -0.16
N ARG A 270 32.93 10.01 0.58
CA ARG A 270 33.82 9.13 1.35
C ARG A 270 33.07 8.50 2.53
N THR A 271 32.34 9.30 3.30
CA THR A 271 31.50 8.83 4.41
C THR A 271 30.45 7.84 3.93
N PHE A 272 29.79 8.14 2.80
CA PHE A 272 28.79 7.23 2.23
C PHE A 272 29.41 5.92 1.76
N ALA A 273 30.52 5.96 1.02
CA ALA A 273 31.20 4.76 0.55
C ALA A 273 31.63 3.86 1.71
N TYR A 274 32.22 4.43 2.76
CA TYR A 274 32.56 3.70 3.99
C TYR A 274 31.31 3.05 4.62
N THR A 275 30.20 3.79 4.69
CA THR A 275 28.94 3.26 5.22
C THR A 275 28.46 2.05 4.38
N GLN A 276 28.51 2.14 3.03
CA GLN A 276 28.11 1.03 2.16
C GLN A 276 28.99 -0.20 2.34
N GLU A 277 30.27 -0.02 2.55
CA GLU A 277 31.19 -1.12 2.86
C GLU A 277 30.82 -1.79 4.20
N GLN A 278 30.59 -1.01 5.25
CA GLN A 278 30.12 -1.52 6.53
C GLN A 278 28.78 -2.28 6.41
N LEU A 279 27.85 -1.77 5.59
CA LEU A 279 26.57 -2.45 5.32
C LEU A 279 26.80 -3.81 4.66
N LYS A 280 27.66 -3.90 3.66
CA LYS A 280 28.03 -5.17 2.99
C LYS A 280 28.70 -6.16 3.95
N LEU A 281 29.63 -5.70 4.76
CA LEU A 281 30.33 -6.56 5.73
C LEU A 281 29.36 -7.15 6.77
N ARG A 282 28.46 -6.32 7.31
CA ARG A 282 27.47 -6.73 8.32
C ARG A 282 26.35 -7.60 7.73
N SER A 283 26.05 -7.49 6.42
CA SER A 283 25.02 -8.31 5.76
C SER A 283 25.48 -9.74 5.46
N ARG A 284 26.78 -9.99 5.41
CA ARG A 284 27.36 -11.34 5.15
C ARG A 284 27.02 -12.36 6.24
N SER A 285 26.70 -11.90 7.45
CA SER A 285 26.21 -12.76 8.52
C SER A 285 24.68 -12.85 8.49
N ASN A 286 24.11 -13.42 7.44
CA ASN A 286 22.66 -13.66 7.37
C ASN A 286 22.26 -14.75 8.37
N TYR A 287 22.06 -14.36 9.62
CA TYR A 287 21.57 -15.20 10.70
C TYR A 287 20.08 -15.55 10.61
N ARG A 288 19.37 -15.01 9.61
CA ARG A 288 17.97 -15.32 9.34
C ARG A 288 17.90 -16.56 8.44
N GLY A 289 18.08 -17.73 9.04
CA GLY A 289 17.74 -18.99 8.40
C GLY A 289 16.27 -19.05 7.97
N GLU A 290 15.91 -20.01 7.13
CA GLU A 290 14.52 -20.29 6.79
C GLU A 290 13.68 -20.49 8.05
N LYS A 291 12.44 -19.99 8.05
CA LYS A 291 11.48 -20.23 9.13
C LYS A 291 11.17 -21.73 9.19
N LYS A 292 11.80 -22.45 10.09
CA LYS A 292 11.63 -23.90 10.23
C LYS A 292 10.35 -24.32 10.95
N TYR A 293 9.58 -23.37 11.48
CA TYR A 293 8.42 -23.67 12.33
C TYR A 293 7.19 -22.94 11.84
N ALA A 294 6.05 -23.65 11.92
CA ALA A 294 4.74 -23.07 11.68
C ALA A 294 4.48 -21.88 12.61
N THR A 295 3.82 -20.89 12.09
CA THR A 295 3.48 -19.66 12.81
C THR A 295 1.96 -19.59 13.07
N ASP A 296 1.39 -20.69 13.54
CA ASP A 296 -0.04 -20.96 13.67
C ASP A 296 -0.80 -19.89 14.46
N TYR A 297 -0.13 -19.28 15.45
CA TYR A 297 -0.73 -18.24 16.31
C TYR A 297 -0.41 -16.81 15.86
N SER A 298 0.24 -16.63 14.71
CA SER A 298 0.58 -15.29 14.21
C SER A 298 -0.69 -14.52 13.83
N GLY A 299 -0.81 -13.30 14.36
CA GLY A 299 -1.99 -12.45 14.16
C GLY A 299 -3.08 -12.59 15.24
N PHE A 300 -3.03 -13.65 16.07
CA PHE A 300 -4.03 -13.90 17.11
C PHE A 300 -3.56 -13.53 18.50
N LEU A 301 -2.26 -13.43 18.74
CA LEU A 301 -1.69 -13.17 20.05
C LEU A 301 -1.36 -11.68 20.24
N TYR A 302 -1.82 -11.14 21.35
CA TYR A 302 -1.54 -9.77 21.77
C TYR A 302 -0.99 -9.76 23.19
N CYS A 303 -0.12 -8.80 23.49
CA CYS A 303 0.44 -8.62 24.83
C CYS A 303 -0.63 -8.07 25.77
N GLY A 304 -0.85 -8.73 26.91
CA GLY A 304 -1.85 -8.33 27.91
C GLY A 304 -1.58 -6.96 28.54
N ASP A 305 -0.30 -6.54 28.66
CA ASP A 305 0.06 -5.28 29.29
C ASP A 305 -0.02 -4.08 28.32
N CYS A 306 0.51 -4.23 27.09
CA CYS A 306 0.63 -3.10 26.16
C CYS A 306 -0.26 -3.22 24.90
N GLY A 307 -1.05 -4.27 24.78
CA GLY A 307 -1.94 -4.50 23.63
C GLY A 307 -1.24 -4.71 22.29
N ALA A 308 0.10 -4.71 22.24
CA ALA A 308 0.82 -4.88 20.99
C ALA A 308 0.77 -6.33 20.49
N PRO A 309 0.71 -6.55 19.17
CA PRO A 309 0.77 -7.90 18.62
C PRO A 309 2.09 -8.59 19.01
N MET A 310 1.98 -9.87 19.33
CA MET A 310 3.12 -10.74 19.56
C MET A 310 3.58 -11.36 18.25
N PHE A 311 4.86 -11.58 18.10
CA PHE A 311 5.42 -12.21 16.89
C PHE A 311 6.26 -13.43 17.23
N SER A 312 6.30 -14.38 16.29
CA SER A 312 7.03 -15.63 16.47
C SER A 312 8.54 -15.40 16.46
N MET A 313 9.19 -15.96 17.47
CA MET A 313 10.63 -16.08 17.55
C MET A 313 11.00 -17.54 17.24
N SER A 314 11.63 -17.77 16.09
CA SER A 314 12.17 -19.07 15.75
C SER A 314 13.68 -18.95 15.55
N ARG A 315 14.44 -19.52 16.46
CA ARG A 315 15.88 -19.66 16.35
C ARG A 315 16.19 -21.16 16.32
N PRO A 316 17.21 -21.62 15.55
CA PRO A 316 17.52 -23.04 15.45
C PRO A 316 17.85 -23.70 16.79
N ASP A 317 18.35 -22.89 17.73
CA ASP A 317 18.82 -23.29 19.06
C ASP A 317 17.76 -23.16 20.18
N LEU A 318 16.58 -22.64 19.86
CA LEU A 318 15.52 -22.37 20.84
C LEU A 318 14.17 -22.98 20.42
N ALA A 319 13.40 -23.39 21.43
CA ALA A 319 12.01 -23.79 21.20
C ALA A 319 11.19 -22.63 20.60
N PRO A 320 10.28 -22.92 19.65
CA PRO A 320 9.42 -21.91 19.07
C PRO A 320 8.61 -21.17 20.12
N ALA A 321 8.57 -19.84 20.02
CA ALA A 321 7.92 -19.01 20.99
C ALA A 321 7.39 -17.70 20.39
N TYR A 322 6.48 -17.03 21.08
CA TYR A 322 6.00 -15.68 20.76
C TYR A 322 6.48 -14.68 21.79
N THR A 323 6.84 -13.49 21.34
CA THR A 323 7.30 -12.41 22.20
C THR A 323 6.57 -11.11 21.91
N CYS A 324 6.42 -10.27 22.94
CA CYS A 324 5.80 -8.96 22.81
C CYS A 324 6.54 -8.07 21.82
N GLY A 325 5.82 -7.52 20.83
CA GLY A 325 6.39 -6.66 19.80
C GLY A 325 6.99 -5.37 20.34
N THR A 326 6.38 -4.76 21.34
CA THR A 326 6.90 -3.55 21.98
C THR A 326 8.15 -3.85 22.79
N TYR A 327 8.17 -4.91 23.60
CA TYR A 327 9.39 -5.32 24.31
C TYR A 327 10.53 -5.63 23.33
N HIS A 328 10.25 -6.34 22.25
CA HIS A 328 11.28 -6.63 21.23
C HIS A 328 11.87 -5.38 20.60
N ARG A 329 11.05 -4.33 20.37
CA ARG A 329 11.53 -3.08 19.78
C ARG A 329 12.24 -2.18 20.78
N ARG A 330 11.64 -1.96 21.95
CA ARG A 330 12.03 -0.94 22.93
C ARG A 330 12.69 -1.50 24.19
N GLY A 331 12.68 -2.84 24.36
CA GLY A 331 13.14 -3.46 25.61
C GLY A 331 12.24 -3.10 26.79
N ARG A 332 12.82 -3.08 27.98
CA ARG A 332 12.10 -2.76 29.22
C ARG A 332 11.51 -1.33 29.27
N LYS A 333 12.00 -0.40 28.44
CA LYS A 333 11.41 0.94 28.33
C LYS A 333 10.04 0.93 27.64
N GLY A 334 9.73 -0.09 26.84
CA GLY A 334 8.47 -0.18 26.12
C GLY A 334 7.44 -1.10 26.76
N CYS A 335 7.87 -2.22 27.31
CA CYS A 335 7.02 -3.21 27.96
C CYS A 335 7.85 -4.17 28.79
N THR A 336 7.21 -4.92 29.70
CA THR A 336 7.84 -6.05 30.39
C THR A 336 8.10 -7.21 29.42
N SER A 337 9.00 -8.13 29.80
CA SER A 337 9.37 -9.26 28.93
C SER A 337 8.26 -10.31 28.92
N HIS A 338 7.38 -10.23 27.94
CA HIS A 338 6.36 -11.26 27.71
C HIS A 338 6.83 -12.20 26.62
N HIS A 339 6.94 -13.46 26.99
CA HIS A 339 7.41 -14.55 26.14
C HIS A 339 6.62 -15.81 26.44
N VAL A 340 6.03 -16.43 25.43
CA VAL A 340 5.25 -17.66 25.58
C VAL A 340 5.67 -18.67 24.53
N ARG A 341 5.94 -19.91 24.96
CA ARG A 341 6.34 -21.00 24.08
C ARG A 341 5.13 -21.59 23.36
N VAL A 342 5.32 -22.07 22.16
CA VAL A 342 4.26 -22.66 21.32
C VAL A 342 3.69 -23.92 21.97
N ASP A 343 4.53 -24.78 22.58
CA ASP A 343 4.08 -25.97 23.29
C ASP A 343 3.10 -25.65 24.44
N LYS A 344 3.36 -24.55 25.18
CA LYS A 344 2.44 -24.10 26.23
C LYS A 344 1.12 -23.53 25.69
N LEU A 345 1.16 -22.87 24.54
CA LEU A 345 -0.06 -22.44 23.86
C LEU A 345 -0.88 -23.64 23.38
N ASP A 346 -0.25 -24.67 22.86
CA ASP A 346 -0.90 -25.92 22.43
C ASP A 346 -1.57 -26.64 23.64
N GLU A 347 -0.89 -26.69 24.78
CA GLU A 347 -1.46 -27.24 26.01
C GLU A 347 -2.70 -26.47 26.49
N LEU A 348 -2.62 -25.14 26.49
CA LEU A 348 -3.74 -24.26 26.92
C LEU A 348 -4.96 -24.40 26.01
N LEU A 349 -4.75 -24.44 24.68
CA LEU A 349 -5.84 -24.65 23.74
C LEU A 349 -6.52 -26.02 23.91
N LYS A 350 -5.74 -27.07 24.08
CA LYS A 350 -6.29 -28.42 24.36
C LYS A 350 -7.12 -28.43 25.64
N ALA A 351 -6.60 -27.79 26.71
CA ALA A 351 -7.29 -27.71 27.98
C ALA A 351 -8.62 -26.90 27.91
N SER A 352 -8.70 -25.92 27.01
CA SER A 352 -9.92 -25.11 26.80
C SER A 352 -10.90 -25.75 25.79
N GLY A 353 -10.62 -26.93 25.24
CA GLY A 353 -11.46 -27.58 24.23
C GLY A 353 -11.42 -26.94 22.83
N LEU A 354 -10.51 -26.00 22.62
CA LEU A 354 -10.31 -25.33 21.34
C LEU A 354 -9.24 -26.05 20.49
N SER A 355 -9.44 -26.08 19.19
CA SER A 355 -8.43 -26.58 18.24
C SER A 355 -7.80 -25.46 17.45
N LYS A 356 -6.57 -25.68 16.93
CA LYS A 356 -5.89 -24.71 16.04
C LYS A 356 -6.73 -24.33 14.82
N ASN A 357 -7.54 -25.25 14.32
CA ASN A 357 -8.40 -25.02 13.15
C ASN A 357 -9.55 -24.02 13.40
N MET A 358 -9.88 -23.75 14.67
CA MET A 358 -10.88 -22.75 15.05
C MET A 358 -10.33 -21.31 15.05
N LEU A 359 -9.02 -21.12 14.91
CA LEU A 359 -8.37 -19.82 14.80
C LEU A 359 -8.29 -19.29 13.36
N SER A 360 -8.72 -20.06 12.36
CA SER A 360 -8.58 -19.75 10.94
C SER A 360 -9.85 -19.18 10.28
N HIS A 361 -10.79 -18.61 11.06
CA HIS A 361 -11.99 -17.92 10.55
C HIS A 361 -12.05 -16.46 10.93
#